data_e71f657c4c8f8c0c46cddd9b024930a1
#
_entry.id   e71f657c4c8f8c0c46cddd9b024930a1
#
_cell.length_a   1.000
_cell.length_b   1.000
_cell.length_c   1.000
_cell.angle_alpha   90.00
_cell.angle_beta   90.00
_cell.angle_gamma   90.00
#
_symmetry.space_group_name_H-M   'P 1'
#
loop_
_entity.id
_entity.type
_entity.pdbx_description
1 polymer ?
#
loop_
_entity_poly.entity_id
_entity_poly.type
_entity_poly.pdbx_seq_one_letter_code
_entity_poly.pdbx_strand_id
1 'polypeptide(L)'
;LHTCVDTAGNVPWEAFEQVLPVTDLFLYDVKAYSPQTHRQWTGVGNERILENLRRLAARADIWIRIPFVPGVNTEQIEDIGRFLTQLPRVRRVEILPYHTLGAEKSAELNRVQRQFPVPDAAACETAEQTLRMLGLPVTSGRAQKKEDKK
;
A
#
# COMPACT_ATOMS: atom_id res chain seq x y z
N LEU A 1 0.77 8.38 24.34
CA LEU A 1 0.77 7.15 23.55
C LEU A 1 0.39 7.46 22.11
N HIS A 2 1.21 7.08 21.15
CA HIS A 2 0.91 7.24 19.71
C HIS A 2 0.28 5.95 19.19
N THR A 3 -0.91 6.05 18.62
CA THR A 3 -1.68 4.90 18.13
C THR A 3 -1.68 4.85 16.61
N CYS A 4 -1.52 3.65 16.07
CA CYS A 4 -1.49 3.40 14.64
C CYS A 4 -2.43 2.24 14.27
N VAL A 5 -3.24 2.43 13.24
CA VAL A 5 -4.10 1.39 12.66
C VAL A 5 -3.54 0.95 11.31
N ASP A 6 -3.31 -0.35 11.17
CA ASP A 6 -2.89 -0.99 9.93
C ASP A 6 -4.10 -1.61 9.22
N THR A 7 -4.34 -1.24 7.97
CA THR A 7 -5.56 -1.65 7.26
C THR A 7 -5.39 -1.74 5.74
N ALA A 8 -6.14 -2.67 5.15
CA ALA A 8 -6.37 -2.71 3.70
C ALA A 8 -7.65 -1.99 3.27
N GLY A 9 -8.40 -1.40 4.20
CA GLY A 9 -9.53 -0.52 3.94
C GLY A 9 -10.84 -1.16 3.49
N ASN A 10 -10.92 -2.48 3.39
CA ASN A 10 -12.14 -3.15 2.91
C ASN A 10 -13.13 -3.46 4.04
N VAL A 11 -13.51 -2.43 4.76
CA VAL A 11 -14.50 -2.51 5.86
C VAL A 11 -15.59 -1.46 5.68
N PRO A 12 -16.76 -1.61 6.30
CA PRO A 12 -17.76 -0.54 6.36
C PRO A 12 -17.16 0.73 6.98
N TRP A 13 -17.61 1.90 6.52
CA TRP A 13 -17.05 3.18 6.99
C TRP A 13 -17.22 3.37 8.50
N GLU A 14 -18.29 2.86 9.07
CA GLU A 14 -18.60 2.91 10.49
C GLU A 14 -17.46 2.31 11.37
N ALA A 15 -16.73 1.34 10.83
CA ALA A 15 -15.56 0.78 11.52
C ALA A 15 -14.43 1.83 11.66
N PHE A 16 -14.23 2.67 10.65
CA PHE A 16 -13.28 3.79 10.74
C PHE A 16 -13.77 4.87 11.70
N GLU A 17 -15.07 5.18 11.72
CA GLU A 17 -15.62 6.17 12.64
C GLU A 17 -15.41 5.81 14.11
N GLN A 18 -15.42 4.52 14.42
CA GLN A 18 -15.15 4.04 15.78
C GLN A 18 -13.69 4.22 16.21
N VAL A 19 -12.73 4.06 15.31
CA VAL A 19 -11.30 4.12 15.66
C VAL A 19 -10.67 5.48 15.41
N LEU A 20 -11.25 6.32 14.56
CA LEU A 20 -10.74 7.65 14.23
C LEU A 20 -10.41 8.52 15.47
N PRO A 21 -11.27 8.58 16.52
CA PRO A 21 -11.00 9.44 17.68
C PRO A 21 -9.79 9.02 18.51
N VAL A 22 -9.31 7.80 18.34
CA VAL A 22 -8.21 7.21 19.12
C VAL A 22 -7.00 6.81 18.26
N THR A 23 -6.99 7.21 16.99
CA THR A 23 -5.93 6.86 16.03
C THR A 23 -5.20 8.11 15.56
N ASP A 24 -3.89 8.13 15.73
CA ASP A 24 -3.02 9.22 15.27
C ASP A 24 -2.58 9.04 13.82
N LEU A 25 -2.43 7.79 13.37
CA LEU A 25 -1.90 7.44 12.05
C LEU A 25 -2.56 6.19 11.50
N PHE A 26 -2.86 6.19 10.22
CA PHE A 26 -3.27 4.99 9.49
C PHE A 26 -2.19 4.54 8.52
N LEU A 27 -1.80 3.27 8.59
CA LEU A 27 -1.04 2.58 7.55
C LEU A 27 -2.05 1.94 6.60
N TYR A 28 -2.05 2.37 5.35
CA TYR A 28 -3.08 1.99 4.40
C TYR A 28 -2.49 1.33 3.15
N ASP A 29 -2.93 0.12 2.85
CA ASP A 29 -2.47 -0.62 1.67
C ASP A 29 -3.28 -0.25 0.43
N VAL A 30 -2.60 0.18 -0.64
CA VAL A 30 -3.15 0.35 -1.98
C VAL A 30 -2.52 -0.67 -2.91
N LYS A 31 -3.26 -1.74 -3.21
CA LYS A 31 -2.73 -2.91 -3.94
C LYS A 31 -2.86 -2.78 -5.45
N ALA A 32 -3.87 -2.09 -5.94
CA ALA A 32 -4.08 -1.79 -7.35
C ALA A 32 -5.02 -0.60 -7.50
N TYR A 33 -4.93 0.11 -8.61
CA TYR A 33 -5.88 1.18 -8.96
C TYR A 33 -7.10 0.62 -9.70
N SER A 34 -6.88 -0.29 -10.66
CA SER A 34 -7.95 -0.93 -11.41
C SER A 34 -8.79 -1.88 -10.53
N PRO A 35 -10.11 -1.71 -10.47
CA PRO A 35 -11.00 -2.62 -9.75
C PRO A 35 -10.94 -4.05 -10.28
N GLN A 36 -10.74 -4.23 -11.57
CA GLN A 36 -10.62 -5.56 -12.20
C GLN A 36 -9.35 -6.25 -11.76
N THR A 37 -8.21 -5.56 -11.81
CA THR A 37 -6.92 -6.08 -11.32
C THR A 37 -7.02 -6.44 -9.85
N HIS A 38 -7.59 -5.55 -9.03
CA HIS A 38 -7.75 -5.80 -7.60
C HIS A 38 -8.61 -7.05 -7.34
N ARG A 39 -9.75 -7.20 -8.05
CA ARG A 39 -10.63 -8.37 -7.92
C ARG A 39 -9.97 -9.66 -8.39
N GLN A 40 -9.19 -9.60 -9.47
CA GLN A 40 -8.47 -10.76 -9.98
C GLN A 40 -7.47 -11.34 -8.98
N TRP A 41 -6.81 -10.47 -8.20
CA TRP A 41 -5.72 -10.88 -7.32
C TRP A 41 -6.09 -10.97 -5.84
N THR A 42 -7.16 -10.31 -5.42
CA THR A 42 -7.61 -10.31 -4.01
C THR A 42 -8.99 -10.93 -3.81
N GLY A 43 -9.74 -11.19 -4.88
CA GLY A 43 -11.10 -11.69 -4.84
C GLY A 43 -12.18 -10.61 -4.69
N VAL A 44 -11.82 -9.36 -4.41
CA VAL A 44 -12.74 -8.24 -4.20
C VAL A 44 -12.33 -7.00 -5.01
N GLY A 45 -13.31 -6.17 -5.37
CA GLY A 45 -13.02 -4.85 -5.96
C GLY A 45 -12.41 -3.89 -4.94
N ASN A 46 -11.93 -2.75 -5.41
CA ASN A 46 -11.28 -1.74 -4.57
C ASN A 46 -12.09 -0.45 -4.43
N GLU A 47 -13.31 -0.42 -4.94
CA GLU A 47 -14.15 0.79 -4.94
C GLU A 47 -14.35 1.31 -3.51
N ARG A 48 -14.74 0.42 -2.58
CA ARG A 48 -14.87 0.75 -1.15
C ARG A 48 -13.54 1.15 -0.53
N ILE A 49 -12.46 0.47 -0.89
CA ILE A 49 -11.11 0.74 -0.37
C ILE A 49 -10.68 2.15 -0.73
N LEU A 50 -10.80 2.54 -2.00
CA LEU A 50 -10.41 3.87 -2.47
C LEU A 50 -11.33 4.97 -1.92
N GLU A 51 -12.63 4.70 -1.79
CA GLU A 51 -13.57 5.65 -1.19
C GLU A 51 -13.30 5.86 0.30
N ASN A 52 -13.06 4.78 1.05
CA ASN A 52 -12.66 4.88 2.45
C ASN A 52 -11.35 5.67 2.61
N LEU A 53 -10.39 5.47 1.72
CA LEU A 53 -9.14 6.21 1.73
C LEU A 53 -9.36 7.71 1.50
N ARG A 54 -10.22 8.11 0.55
CA ARG A 54 -10.58 9.52 0.35
C ARG A 54 -11.17 10.15 1.60
N ARG A 55 -12.12 9.47 2.21
CA ARG A 55 -12.80 9.95 3.42
C ARG A 55 -11.83 10.04 4.60
N LEU A 56 -10.97 9.06 4.75
CA LEU A 56 -10.00 8.99 5.83
C LEU A 56 -8.92 10.07 5.69
N ALA A 57 -8.40 10.30 4.47
CA ALA A 57 -7.38 11.29 4.19
C ALA A 57 -7.86 12.75 4.43
N ALA A 58 -9.16 13.00 4.45
CA ALA A 58 -9.71 14.29 4.85
C ALA A 58 -9.70 14.51 6.38
N ARG A 59 -9.52 13.46 7.18
CA ARG A 59 -9.71 13.48 8.64
C ARG A 59 -8.48 13.06 9.46
N ALA A 60 -7.58 12.24 8.88
CA ALA A 60 -6.46 11.67 9.59
C ALA A 60 -5.20 11.65 8.71
N ASP A 61 -4.04 11.55 9.34
CA ASP A 61 -2.76 11.36 8.65
C ASP A 61 -2.61 9.91 8.20
N ILE A 62 -2.11 9.74 6.97
CA ILE A 62 -2.02 8.43 6.33
C ILE A 62 -0.63 8.18 5.78
N TRP A 63 -0.10 7.01 6.05
CA TRP A 63 1.02 6.42 5.33
C TRP A 63 0.50 5.37 4.37
N ILE A 64 0.80 5.54 3.10
CA ILE A 64 0.43 4.61 2.04
C ILE A 64 1.54 3.59 1.87
N ARG A 65 1.14 2.32 1.80
CA ARG A 65 2.00 1.22 1.38
C ARG A 65 1.48 0.66 0.07
N ILE A 66 2.36 0.49 -0.89
CA ILE A 66 2.03 -0.09 -2.20
C ILE A 66 2.81 -1.40 -2.32
N PRO A 67 2.18 -2.57 -2.10
CA PRO A 67 2.80 -3.85 -2.43
C PRO A 67 3.10 -3.88 -3.93
N PHE A 68 4.39 -3.99 -4.28
CA PHE A 68 4.87 -3.90 -5.65
C PHE A 68 5.12 -5.29 -6.22
N VAL A 69 4.21 -5.75 -7.08
CA VAL A 69 4.17 -7.12 -7.58
C VAL A 69 4.25 -7.13 -9.10
N PRO A 70 5.37 -7.62 -9.69
CA PRO A 70 5.51 -7.70 -11.14
C PRO A 70 4.40 -8.51 -11.80
N GLY A 71 3.86 -7.99 -12.92
CA GLY A 71 2.74 -8.59 -13.63
C GLY A 71 1.37 -8.39 -12.99
N VAL A 72 1.29 -7.67 -11.86
CA VAL A 72 0.03 -7.35 -11.19
C VAL A 72 -0.26 -5.85 -11.21
N ASN A 73 0.60 -5.03 -10.63
CA ASN A 73 0.34 -3.61 -10.43
C ASN A 73 1.47 -2.67 -10.86
N THR A 74 2.55 -3.21 -11.40
CA THR A 74 3.72 -2.40 -11.80
C THR A 74 3.39 -1.34 -12.86
N GLU A 75 2.44 -1.63 -13.75
CA GLU A 75 1.98 -0.70 -14.78
C GLU A 75 0.97 0.34 -14.24
N GLN A 76 0.48 0.19 -13.02
CA GLN A 76 -0.52 1.06 -12.41
C GLN A 76 0.07 2.07 -11.42
N ILE A 77 1.38 2.13 -11.27
CA ILE A 77 2.05 3.02 -10.29
C ILE A 77 1.72 4.49 -10.56
N GLU A 78 1.70 4.90 -11.81
CA GLU A 78 1.35 6.27 -12.17
C GLU A 78 -0.12 6.58 -11.83
N ASP A 79 -1.06 5.68 -12.12
CA ASP A 79 -2.48 5.85 -11.81
C ASP A 79 -2.72 5.90 -10.29
N ILE A 80 -2.05 5.01 -9.54
CA ILE A 80 -2.05 5.06 -8.08
C ILE A 80 -1.52 6.41 -7.61
N GLY A 81 -0.39 6.85 -8.14
CA GLY A 81 0.23 8.12 -7.78
C GLY A 81 -0.68 9.31 -8.04
N ARG A 82 -1.28 9.40 -9.23
CA ARG A 82 -2.25 10.46 -9.57
C ARG A 82 -3.45 10.49 -8.64
N PHE A 83 -3.96 9.32 -8.26
CA PHE A 83 -5.02 9.24 -7.27
C PHE A 83 -4.57 9.77 -5.91
N LEU A 84 -3.38 9.39 -5.44
CA LEU A 84 -2.85 9.80 -4.14
C LEU A 84 -2.57 11.31 -4.07
N THR A 85 -2.21 11.97 -5.18
CA THR A 85 -2.00 13.43 -5.22
C THR A 85 -3.26 14.24 -4.91
N GLN A 86 -4.44 13.64 -5.05
CA GLN A 86 -5.73 14.27 -4.74
C GLN A 86 -6.07 14.23 -3.24
N LEU A 87 -5.28 13.51 -2.44
CA LEU A 87 -5.55 13.26 -1.03
C LEU A 87 -4.75 14.22 -0.15
N PRO A 88 -5.41 14.97 0.79
CA PRO A 88 -4.75 16.08 1.48
C PRO A 88 -3.75 15.66 2.57
N ARG A 89 -3.87 14.48 3.16
CA ARG A 89 -3.13 14.09 4.36
C ARG A 89 -2.29 12.82 4.18
N VAL A 90 -1.83 12.57 2.96
CA VAL A 90 -0.82 11.54 2.70
C VAL A 90 0.54 12.05 3.16
N ARG A 91 1.07 11.49 4.23
CA ARG A 91 2.33 11.92 4.86
C ARG A 91 3.53 11.12 4.40
N ARG A 92 3.28 9.92 3.90
CA ARG A 92 4.32 9.02 3.42
C ARG A 92 3.74 8.05 2.39
N VAL A 93 4.54 7.75 1.36
CA VAL A 93 4.27 6.67 0.41
C VAL A 93 5.47 5.74 0.36
N GLU A 94 5.25 4.44 0.47
CA GLU A 94 6.29 3.43 0.47
C GLU A 94 5.95 2.31 -0.51
N ILE A 95 6.91 1.99 -1.38
CA ILE A 95 6.87 0.80 -2.24
C ILE A 95 7.38 -0.38 -1.42
N LEU A 96 6.55 -1.42 -1.29
CA LEU A 96 6.91 -2.68 -0.66
C LEU A 96 7.17 -3.75 -1.73
N PRO A 97 8.42 -4.04 -2.07
CA PRO A 97 8.74 -5.07 -3.05
C PRO A 97 8.20 -6.44 -2.60
N TYR A 98 7.59 -7.18 -3.53
CA TYR A 98 7.16 -8.54 -3.27
C TYR A 98 8.35 -9.43 -2.85
N HIS A 99 8.14 -10.28 -1.86
CA HIS A 99 9.11 -11.24 -1.36
C HIS A 99 8.51 -12.64 -1.29
N THR A 100 9.30 -13.64 -1.59
CA THR A 100 8.91 -15.07 -1.51
C THR A 100 8.85 -15.60 -0.07
N LEU A 101 9.33 -14.87 0.92
CA LEU A 101 9.37 -15.29 2.33
C LEU A 101 7.98 -15.63 2.92
N GLY A 102 6.90 -15.10 2.36
CA GLY A 102 5.54 -15.47 2.73
C GLY A 102 5.08 -16.82 2.14
N ALA A 103 5.73 -17.28 1.07
CA ALA A 103 5.36 -18.53 0.40
C ALA A 103 5.72 -19.76 1.23
N GLU A 104 6.81 -19.72 1.99
CA GLU A 104 7.23 -20.82 2.87
C GLU A 104 6.22 -21.07 4.00
N LYS A 105 5.69 -20.02 4.63
CA LYS A 105 4.63 -20.13 5.66
C LYS A 105 3.30 -20.62 5.10
N SER A 106 3.01 -20.35 3.82
CA SER A 106 1.77 -20.80 3.17
C SER A 106 1.86 -22.25 2.73
N ALA A 107 3.04 -22.76 2.41
CA ALA A 107 3.28 -24.17 2.10
C ALA A 107 3.00 -25.07 3.32
N GLU A 108 3.34 -24.62 4.52
CA GLU A 108 3.03 -25.32 5.78
C GLU A 108 1.51 -25.42 6.04
N LEU A 109 0.71 -24.54 5.43
CA LEU A 109 -0.75 -24.49 5.59
C LEU A 109 -1.51 -25.15 4.41
N ASN A 110 -0.84 -25.89 3.53
CA ASN A 110 -1.42 -26.54 2.32
C ASN A 110 -2.23 -25.59 1.42
N ARG A 111 -1.89 -24.30 1.38
CA ARG A 111 -2.51 -23.33 0.47
C ARG A 111 -1.65 -23.18 -0.78
N VAL A 112 -2.24 -23.43 -1.95
CA VAL A 112 -1.60 -23.15 -3.23
C VAL A 112 -1.49 -21.62 -3.37
N GLN A 113 -0.32 -21.07 -3.07
CA GLN A 113 -0.06 -19.65 -3.25
C GLN A 113 0.58 -19.44 -4.63
N ARG A 114 0.01 -18.50 -5.41
CA ARG A 114 0.65 -18.08 -6.67
C ARG A 114 1.98 -17.42 -6.35
N GLN A 115 3.04 -17.87 -7.00
CA GLN A 115 4.35 -17.22 -6.92
C GLN A 115 4.44 -16.17 -8.01
N PHE A 116 4.92 -14.99 -7.63
CA PHE A 116 5.22 -13.88 -8.54
C PHE A 116 6.73 -13.69 -8.65
N PRO A 117 7.21 -13.11 -9.76
CA PRO A 117 8.59 -12.68 -9.84
C PRO A 117 8.91 -11.67 -8.74
N VAL A 118 10.11 -11.75 -8.18
CA VAL A 118 10.60 -10.71 -7.27
C VAL A 118 11.02 -9.50 -8.12
N PRO A 119 10.53 -8.30 -7.82
CA PRO A 119 10.93 -7.10 -8.56
C PRO A 119 12.41 -6.82 -8.35
N ASP A 120 13.09 -6.43 -9.41
CA ASP A 120 14.48 -6.00 -9.31
C ASP A 120 14.59 -4.60 -8.68
N ALA A 121 15.82 -4.24 -8.30
CA ALA A 121 16.09 -2.98 -7.67
C ALA A 121 15.77 -1.78 -8.57
N ALA A 122 16.02 -1.90 -9.87
CA ALA A 122 15.81 -0.83 -10.84
C ALA A 122 14.30 -0.57 -11.06
N ALA A 123 13.48 -1.63 -11.11
CA ALA A 123 12.02 -1.49 -11.22
C ALA A 123 11.44 -0.77 -10.00
N CYS A 124 11.88 -1.12 -8.79
CA CYS A 124 11.45 -0.45 -7.57
C CYS A 124 11.86 1.03 -7.56
N GLU A 125 13.08 1.32 -7.95
CA GLU A 125 13.60 2.70 -8.02
C GLU A 125 12.83 3.54 -9.05
N THR A 126 12.52 2.97 -10.21
CA THR A 126 11.69 3.62 -11.24
C THR A 126 10.30 3.93 -10.71
N ALA A 127 9.67 2.99 -10.00
CA ALA A 127 8.36 3.20 -9.38
C ALA A 127 8.41 4.32 -8.33
N GLU A 128 9.40 4.32 -7.44
CA GLU A 128 9.59 5.38 -6.45
C GLU A 128 9.80 6.73 -7.13
N GLN A 129 10.61 6.79 -8.19
CA GLN A 129 10.86 8.03 -8.90
C GLN A 129 9.61 8.56 -9.61
N THR A 130 8.80 7.69 -10.20
CA THR A 130 7.51 8.07 -10.79
C THR A 130 6.62 8.76 -9.76
N LEU A 131 6.51 8.19 -8.56
CA LEU A 131 5.72 8.78 -7.48
C LEU A 131 6.30 10.11 -6.97
N ARG A 132 7.63 10.22 -6.86
CA ARG A 132 8.30 11.49 -6.48
C ARG A 132 8.07 12.60 -7.49
N MET A 133 8.11 12.28 -8.79
CA MET A 133 7.85 13.25 -9.85
C MET A 133 6.43 13.78 -9.82
N LEU A 134 5.48 13.04 -9.28
CA LEU A 134 4.12 13.50 -9.01
C LEU A 134 4.00 14.37 -7.75
N GLY A 135 5.08 14.57 -7.00
CA GLY A 135 5.10 15.39 -5.78
C GLY A 135 4.74 14.66 -4.51
N LEU A 136 4.68 13.32 -4.52
CA LEU A 136 4.35 12.52 -3.36
C LEU A 136 5.54 12.36 -2.40
N PRO A 137 5.30 12.28 -1.08
CA PRO A 137 6.34 12.10 -0.06
C PRO A 137 6.80 10.62 0.01
N VAL A 138 7.61 10.21 -0.96
CA VAL A 138 8.08 8.82 -1.08
C VAL A 138 9.30 8.60 -0.19
N THR A 139 9.26 7.54 0.62
CA THR A 139 10.41 7.04 1.39
C THR A 139 10.84 5.68 0.87
N SER A 140 12.16 5.48 0.74
CA SER A 140 12.70 4.19 0.32
C SER A 140 12.86 3.29 1.54
N GLY A 141 12.21 2.13 1.54
CA GLY A 141 12.32 1.11 2.61
C GLY A 141 13.75 0.54 2.78
N ARG A 142 14.65 0.85 1.85
CA ARG A 142 16.07 0.45 1.90
C ARG A 142 16.91 1.30 2.85
N ALA A 143 16.50 2.53 3.14
CA ALA A 143 17.23 3.44 4.01
C ALA A 143 17.16 3.03 5.50
N GLN A 144 16.07 2.43 5.94
CA GLN A 144 15.88 2.05 7.33
C GLN A 144 16.73 0.85 7.79
N LYS A 145 17.13 -0.07 6.89
CA LYS A 145 18.01 -1.20 7.26
C LYS A 145 19.45 -0.81 7.58
N LYS A 146 19.87 0.44 7.35
CA LYS A 146 21.22 0.92 7.69
C LYS A 146 21.30 1.62 9.05
N GLU A 147 20.20 2.11 9.60
CA GLU A 147 20.19 2.81 10.90
C GLU A 147 20.03 1.85 12.09
N ASP A 148 19.39 0.69 11.90
CA ASP A 148 19.23 -0.32 12.95
C ASP A 148 20.47 -1.21 13.18
N LYS A 149 21.62 -0.90 12.54
CA LYS A 149 22.90 -1.63 12.68
C LYS A 149 24.07 -0.78 13.21
N LYS A 150 23.78 0.30 13.95
CA LYS A 150 24.82 1.04 14.69
C LYS A 150 24.55 1.02 16.19
#